data_3ad2dde747bfcadb80a625dea9550c2b
#
_entry.id   3ad2dde747bfcadb80a625dea9550c2b
#
_cell.length_a   1.000
_cell.length_b   1.000
_cell.length_c   1.000
_cell.angle_alpha   90.00
_cell.angle_beta   90.00
_cell.angle_gamma   90.00
#
_symmetry.space_group_name_H-M   'P 1'
#
loop_
_entity.id
_entity.type
_entity.pdbx_description
1 polymer ?
#
loop_
_entity_poly.entity_id
_entity_poly.type
_entity_poly.pdbx_seq_one_letter_code
_entity_poly.pdbx_strand_id
1 'polypeptide(L)'
;MLGDTTTTMIWLSGVPAANLLYAFFGSCAALLLFGIPASRYQYSQIENKQQETECKKHSRIDWTRLFFVVFLLCTLITANTIKNSYSEKGFINDYPIVGIVMIFACFLTSLWRNVSKTTLKKNMYGHFLLLGLIINANLLDISSLPKPSTISTFILGITSAFLDNIPLTAMAIEQKGYNWPLLAFSVGFGGSLMWFGSSAGVVLTQHLKKGRVIKGWLSLPLVLSFVAGFSAIRLLI
;
A
#
# COMPACT_ATOMS: atom_id res chain seq x y z
N MET A 1 3.21 -6.01 -7.98
CA MET A 1 1.92 -6.51 -7.47
C MET A 1 1.96 -6.87 -5.99
N LEU A 2 3.03 -7.44 -5.51
CA LEU A 2 3.23 -7.73 -4.09
C LEU A 2 3.79 -6.47 -3.42
N GLY A 3 2.99 -5.77 -2.65
CA GLY A 3 3.43 -4.61 -1.86
C GLY A 3 2.43 -3.47 -1.80
N ASP A 4 1.41 -3.48 -2.65
CA ASP A 4 0.28 -2.56 -2.53
C ASP A 4 -0.94 -3.33 -2.02
N THR A 5 -1.53 -2.84 -0.93
CA THR A 5 -2.72 -3.42 -0.31
C THR A 5 -3.90 -3.44 -1.27
N THR A 6 -4.07 -2.39 -2.07
CA THR A 6 -5.14 -2.26 -3.07
C THR A 6 -5.11 -3.38 -4.10
N THR A 7 -3.97 -3.59 -4.76
CA THR A 7 -3.80 -4.66 -5.76
C THR A 7 -3.99 -6.04 -5.16
N THR A 8 -3.50 -6.24 -3.93
CA THR A 8 -3.65 -7.51 -3.22
C THR A 8 -5.11 -7.79 -2.89
N MET A 9 -5.86 -6.82 -2.41
CA MET A 9 -7.30 -6.98 -2.11
C MET A 9 -8.11 -7.29 -3.36
N ILE A 10 -7.88 -6.60 -4.48
CA ILE A 10 -8.56 -6.85 -5.75
C ILE A 10 -8.23 -8.25 -6.28
N TRP A 11 -6.98 -8.70 -6.15
CA TRP A 11 -6.61 -10.07 -6.50
C TRP A 11 -7.30 -11.11 -5.61
N LEU A 12 -7.39 -10.85 -4.32
CA LEU A 12 -8.08 -11.71 -3.35
C LEU A 12 -9.58 -11.82 -3.60
N SER A 13 -10.18 -10.80 -4.20
CA SER A 13 -11.60 -10.82 -4.59
C SER A 13 -11.89 -11.64 -5.83
N GLY A 14 -10.88 -12.33 -6.40
CA GLY A 14 -11.02 -13.22 -7.55
C GLY A 14 -10.70 -12.60 -8.90
N VAL A 15 -10.21 -11.36 -8.94
CA VAL A 15 -9.79 -10.73 -10.20
C VAL A 15 -8.47 -11.36 -10.69
N PRO A 16 -8.39 -11.83 -11.96
CA PRO A 16 -7.17 -12.43 -12.49
C PRO A 16 -5.96 -11.49 -12.39
N ALA A 17 -4.83 -12.00 -11.93
CA ALA A 17 -3.58 -11.24 -11.78
C ALA A 17 -3.13 -10.60 -13.09
N ALA A 18 -3.40 -11.26 -14.24
CA ALA A 18 -3.08 -10.74 -15.56
C ALA A 18 -3.76 -9.39 -15.85
N ASN A 19 -5.02 -9.22 -15.42
CA ASN A 19 -5.73 -7.96 -15.60
C ASN A 19 -5.09 -6.82 -14.79
N LEU A 20 -4.55 -7.13 -13.61
CA LEU A 20 -3.91 -6.13 -12.74
C LEU A 20 -2.52 -5.72 -13.24
N LEU A 21 -1.91 -6.48 -14.18
CA LEU A 21 -0.62 -6.10 -14.77
C LEU A 21 -0.69 -4.77 -15.52
N TYR A 22 -1.82 -4.38 -16.07
CA TYR A 22 -1.97 -3.07 -16.72
C TYR A 22 -1.76 -1.91 -15.74
N ALA A 23 -2.10 -2.06 -14.46
CA ALA A 23 -1.81 -1.06 -13.44
C ALA A 23 -0.30 -0.83 -13.24
N PHE A 24 0.54 -1.84 -13.54
CA PHE A 24 1.99 -1.73 -13.49
C PHE A 24 2.54 -0.70 -14.47
N PHE A 25 2.00 -0.64 -15.69
CA PHE A 25 2.43 0.34 -16.69
C PHE A 25 2.16 1.78 -16.23
N GLY A 26 0.98 2.04 -15.66
CA GLY A 26 0.68 3.34 -15.07
C GLY A 26 1.60 3.70 -13.91
N SER A 27 1.89 2.72 -13.05
CA SER A 27 2.82 2.89 -11.94
C SER A 27 4.25 3.18 -12.40
N CYS A 28 4.72 2.50 -13.46
CA CYS A 28 6.02 2.78 -14.07
C CYS A 28 6.07 4.20 -14.66
N ALA A 29 5.05 4.61 -15.41
CA ALA A 29 4.96 5.96 -15.96
C ALA A 29 5.02 7.02 -14.84
N ALA A 30 4.22 6.84 -13.80
CA ALA A 30 4.20 7.75 -12.65
C ALA A 30 5.55 7.76 -11.90
N LEU A 31 6.19 6.61 -11.73
CA LEU A 31 7.51 6.50 -11.09
C LEU A 31 8.60 7.22 -11.89
N LEU A 32 8.60 7.09 -13.21
CA LEU A 32 9.56 7.78 -14.07
C LEU A 32 9.36 9.29 -14.04
N LEU A 33 8.10 9.75 -14.08
CA LEU A 33 7.78 11.18 -14.08
C LEU A 33 8.03 11.86 -12.74
N PHE A 34 7.76 11.19 -11.63
CA PHE A 34 7.92 11.76 -10.30
C PHE A 34 9.18 11.27 -9.57
N GLY A 35 9.47 9.96 -9.64
CA GLY A 35 10.54 9.34 -8.85
C GLY A 35 11.93 9.88 -9.22
N ILE A 36 12.20 10.09 -10.52
CA ILE A 36 13.49 10.62 -10.97
C ILE A 36 13.68 12.08 -10.52
N PRO A 37 12.76 13.02 -10.77
CA PRO A 37 12.89 14.39 -10.27
C PRO A 37 12.95 14.46 -8.75
N ALA A 38 12.12 13.68 -8.05
CA ALA A 38 12.08 13.66 -6.59
C ALA A 38 13.39 13.12 -6.00
N SER A 39 13.98 12.08 -6.58
CA SER A 39 15.26 11.52 -6.12
C SER A 39 16.41 12.50 -6.31
N ARG A 40 16.46 13.20 -7.44
CA ARG A 40 17.47 14.25 -7.71
C ARG A 40 17.33 15.41 -6.72
N TYR A 41 16.10 15.86 -6.48
CA TYR A 41 15.85 16.93 -5.51
C TYR A 41 16.26 16.52 -4.09
N GLN A 42 15.92 15.29 -3.69
CA GLN A 42 16.30 14.77 -2.38
C GLN A 42 17.81 14.59 -2.23
N TYR A 43 18.48 14.12 -3.28
CA TYR A 43 19.93 13.97 -3.30
C TYR A 43 20.64 15.32 -3.09
N SER A 44 20.22 16.37 -3.83
CA SER A 44 20.81 17.71 -3.66
C SER A 44 20.61 18.29 -2.25
N GLN A 45 19.50 17.97 -1.59
CA GLN A 45 19.23 18.40 -0.21
C GLN A 45 20.08 17.65 0.82
N ILE A 46 20.44 16.40 0.53
CA ILE A 46 21.31 15.59 1.38
C ILE A 46 22.75 16.02 1.25
N GLU A 47 23.22 16.25 0.03
CA GLU A 47 24.58 16.68 -0.28
C GLU A 47 24.93 18.03 0.37
N ASN A 48 24.03 19.00 0.30
CA ASN A 48 24.17 20.29 0.96
C ASN A 48 24.22 20.24 2.50
N LYS A 49 23.78 19.13 3.12
CA LYS A 49 23.79 18.92 4.58
C LYS A 49 24.87 17.96 5.08
N GLN A 50 25.47 17.16 4.19
CA GLN A 50 26.56 16.26 4.58
C GLN A 50 27.87 17.01 4.90
N GLN A 51 27.99 18.27 4.51
CA GLN A 51 29.11 19.12 4.95
C GLN A 51 29.09 19.44 6.46
N GLU A 52 27.97 19.20 7.17
CA GLU A 52 27.86 19.55 8.60
C GLU A 52 27.95 18.37 9.57
N THR A 53 27.88 17.13 9.14
CA THR A 53 27.96 16.01 10.10
C THR A 53 28.51 14.74 9.45
N GLU A 54 29.84 14.60 9.47
CA GLU A 54 30.49 13.31 9.26
C GLU A 54 30.11 12.35 10.38
N CYS A 55 29.13 11.51 10.12
CA CYS A 55 29.01 10.22 10.80
C CYS A 55 28.46 9.20 9.81
N LYS A 56 29.31 8.67 8.95
CA LYS A 56 29.05 7.48 8.14
C LYS A 56 28.90 6.29 9.08
N LYS A 57 27.74 6.16 9.69
CA LYS A 57 27.35 4.90 10.29
C LYS A 57 27.04 3.94 9.14
N HIS A 58 28.02 3.13 8.79
CA HIS A 58 27.85 2.06 7.80
C HIS A 58 26.69 1.18 8.27
N SER A 59 25.55 1.35 7.64
CA SER A 59 24.36 0.53 7.91
C SER A 59 24.63 -0.86 7.35
N ARG A 60 25.10 -1.77 8.21
CA ARG A 60 25.21 -3.18 7.84
C ARG A 60 23.81 -3.76 7.71
N ILE A 61 23.54 -4.43 6.59
CA ILE A 61 22.29 -5.16 6.38
C ILE A 61 22.22 -6.27 7.43
N ASP A 62 21.17 -6.25 8.24
CA ASP A 62 20.86 -7.33 9.18
C ASP A 62 20.21 -8.48 8.42
N TRP A 63 21.01 -9.40 7.92
CA TRP A 63 20.57 -10.56 7.15
C TRP A 63 19.54 -11.40 7.87
N THR A 64 19.63 -11.48 9.21
CA THR A 64 18.64 -12.19 10.03
C THR A 64 17.27 -11.53 9.95
N ARG A 65 17.22 -10.20 10.02
CA ARG A 65 15.95 -9.47 9.84
C ARG A 65 15.38 -9.66 8.45
N LEU A 66 16.23 -9.56 7.45
CA LEU A 66 15.82 -9.76 6.06
C LEU A 66 15.21 -11.16 5.88
N PHE A 67 15.87 -12.19 6.43
CA PHE A 67 15.37 -13.56 6.37
C PHE A 67 13.97 -13.70 6.99
N PHE A 68 13.74 -13.16 8.19
CA PHE A 68 12.42 -13.22 8.83
C PHE A 68 11.35 -12.47 8.04
N VAL A 69 11.67 -11.30 7.47
CA VAL A 69 10.73 -10.56 6.62
C VAL A 69 10.35 -11.37 5.39
N VAL A 70 11.35 -11.93 4.70
CA VAL A 70 11.11 -12.78 3.51
C VAL A 70 10.30 -14.02 3.88
N PHE A 71 10.62 -14.67 4.99
CA PHE A 71 9.87 -15.82 5.49
C PHE A 71 8.40 -15.50 5.74
N LEU A 72 8.11 -14.39 6.44
CA LEU A 72 6.74 -13.95 6.70
C LEU A 72 5.99 -13.61 5.41
N LEU A 73 6.66 -12.96 4.45
CA LEU A 73 6.07 -12.67 3.13
C LEU A 73 5.75 -13.95 2.36
N CYS A 74 6.68 -14.90 2.32
CA CYS A 74 6.44 -16.19 1.67
C CYS A 74 5.27 -16.96 2.32
N THR A 75 5.21 -16.94 3.64
CA THR A 75 4.11 -17.57 4.40
C THR A 75 2.76 -16.92 4.06
N LEU A 76 2.71 -15.59 4.01
CA LEU A 76 1.51 -14.85 3.62
C LEU A 76 1.03 -15.23 2.21
N ILE A 77 1.95 -15.22 1.24
CA ILE A 77 1.66 -15.54 -0.15
C ILE A 77 1.14 -16.98 -0.27
N THR A 78 1.84 -17.92 0.36
CA THR A 78 1.47 -19.35 0.31
C THR A 78 0.10 -19.60 0.95
N ALA A 79 -0.14 -19.04 2.14
CA ALA A 79 -1.42 -19.18 2.83
C ALA A 79 -2.57 -18.62 2.01
N ASN A 80 -2.33 -17.47 1.36
CA ASN A 80 -3.32 -16.83 0.52
C ASN A 80 -3.59 -17.60 -0.77
N THR A 81 -2.55 -18.09 -1.44
CA THR A 81 -2.68 -18.93 -2.63
C THR A 81 -3.44 -20.22 -2.34
N ILE A 82 -3.13 -20.87 -1.21
CA ILE A 82 -3.84 -22.06 -0.75
C ILE A 82 -5.31 -21.74 -0.51
N LYS A 83 -5.61 -20.67 0.24
CA LYS A 83 -6.99 -20.25 0.48
C LYS A 83 -7.76 -20.08 -0.82
N ASN A 84 -7.18 -19.36 -1.80
CA ASN A 84 -7.84 -19.11 -3.08
C ASN A 84 -8.04 -20.38 -3.92
N SER A 85 -7.06 -21.30 -3.90
CA SER A 85 -7.17 -22.58 -4.62
C SER A 85 -8.24 -23.53 -4.04
N TYR A 86 -8.51 -23.43 -2.74
CA TYR A 86 -9.49 -24.26 -2.05
C TYR A 86 -10.82 -23.56 -1.76
N SER A 87 -10.97 -22.32 -2.22
CA SER A 87 -12.16 -21.46 -1.99
C SER A 87 -13.46 -22.09 -2.53
N GLU A 88 -13.38 -22.97 -3.55
CA GLU A 88 -14.54 -23.64 -4.11
C GLU A 88 -15.17 -24.69 -3.15
N LYS A 89 -14.48 -25.09 -2.08
CA LYS A 89 -14.94 -26.08 -1.11
C LYS A 89 -15.62 -25.50 0.15
N GLY A 90 -16.29 -24.36 0.04
CA GLY A 90 -17.24 -23.75 1.01
C GLY A 90 -16.73 -23.54 2.44
N PHE A 91 -16.17 -24.56 3.09
CA PHE A 91 -15.78 -24.54 4.50
C PHE A 91 -14.60 -23.61 4.83
N ILE A 92 -13.74 -23.32 3.86
CA ILE A 92 -12.51 -22.55 4.06
C ILE A 92 -12.78 -21.02 4.02
N ASN A 93 -13.88 -20.60 3.41
CA ASN A 93 -14.21 -19.17 3.26
C ASN A 93 -14.66 -18.51 4.56
N ASP A 94 -15.29 -19.25 5.46
CA ASP A 94 -15.86 -18.69 6.69
C ASP A 94 -14.82 -18.42 7.77
N TYR A 95 -13.58 -18.95 7.61
CA TYR A 95 -12.53 -18.79 8.59
C TYR A 95 -11.41 -17.85 8.12
N PRO A 96 -10.86 -16.99 9.02
CA PRO A 96 -9.75 -16.09 8.70
C PRO A 96 -8.40 -16.85 8.70
N ILE A 97 -8.29 -17.90 7.85
CA ILE A 97 -7.15 -18.83 7.84
C ILE A 97 -5.82 -18.08 7.64
N VAL A 98 -5.79 -17.10 6.72
CA VAL A 98 -4.59 -16.29 6.47
C VAL A 98 -4.14 -15.57 7.74
N GLY A 99 -5.10 -15.00 8.50
CA GLY A 99 -4.82 -14.35 9.78
C GLY A 99 -4.27 -15.30 10.82
N ILE A 100 -4.86 -16.49 10.94
CA ILE A 100 -4.41 -17.54 11.90
C ILE A 100 -2.99 -17.99 11.57
N VAL A 101 -2.71 -18.28 10.30
CA VAL A 101 -1.37 -18.68 9.83
C VAL A 101 -0.34 -17.58 10.08
N MET A 102 -0.70 -16.31 9.85
CA MET A 102 0.20 -15.18 10.11
C MET A 102 0.47 -14.98 11.61
N ILE A 103 -0.54 -15.12 12.47
CA ILE A 103 -0.35 -15.05 13.93
C ILE A 103 0.62 -16.15 14.38
N PHE A 104 0.43 -17.38 13.88
CA PHE A 104 1.30 -18.51 14.19
C PHE A 104 2.74 -18.30 13.68
N ALA A 105 2.92 -17.77 12.46
CA ALA A 105 4.23 -17.45 11.92
C ALA A 105 4.93 -16.34 12.72
N CYS A 106 4.19 -15.31 13.15
CA CYS A 106 4.72 -14.26 14.02
C CYS A 106 5.10 -14.82 15.42
N PHE A 107 4.31 -15.73 15.96
CA PHE A 107 4.63 -16.41 17.22
C PHE A 107 5.93 -17.21 17.11
N LEU A 108 6.09 -18.01 16.06
CA LEU A 108 7.32 -18.77 15.82
C LEU A 108 8.54 -17.85 15.69
N THR A 109 8.43 -16.77 14.93
CA THR A 109 9.53 -15.80 14.78
C THR A 109 9.87 -15.08 16.08
N SER A 110 8.88 -14.88 16.97
CA SER A 110 9.08 -14.25 18.29
C SER A 110 9.83 -15.15 19.27
N LEU A 111 9.72 -16.49 19.13
CA LEU A 111 10.49 -17.45 19.94
C LEU A 111 11.98 -17.38 19.65
N TRP A 112 12.35 -17.04 18.41
CA TRP A 112 13.75 -16.96 17.97
C TRP A 112 14.36 -15.58 18.22
N ARG A 113 13.54 -14.55 18.33
CA ARG A 113 14.02 -13.19 18.55
C ARG A 113 13.08 -12.41 19.45
N ASN A 114 13.63 -11.91 20.57
CA ASN A 114 12.90 -11.05 21.49
C ASN A 114 12.41 -9.77 20.79
N VAL A 115 11.09 -9.59 20.75
CA VAL A 115 10.47 -8.37 20.26
C VAL A 115 10.63 -7.27 21.31
N SER A 116 11.24 -6.17 20.94
CA SER A 116 11.38 -5.01 21.82
C SER A 116 9.99 -4.43 22.17
N LYS A 117 9.63 -4.46 23.46
CA LYS A 117 8.35 -3.90 23.97
C LYS A 117 8.18 -2.42 23.59
N THR A 118 9.28 -1.68 23.52
CA THR A 118 9.29 -0.25 23.12
C THR A 118 8.89 -0.09 21.64
N THR A 119 9.42 -0.93 20.77
CA THR A 119 9.08 -0.92 19.35
C THR A 119 7.63 -1.34 19.12
N LEU A 120 7.17 -2.37 19.86
CA LEU A 120 5.78 -2.82 19.80
C LEU A 120 4.82 -1.70 20.21
N LYS A 121 5.06 -1.06 21.37
CA LYS A 121 4.22 0.05 21.86
C LYS A 121 4.20 1.23 20.89
N LYS A 122 5.35 1.58 20.29
CA LYS A 122 5.42 2.67 19.31
C LYS A 122 4.59 2.39 18.06
N ASN A 123 4.56 1.14 17.59
CA ASN A 123 3.83 0.75 16.39
C ASN A 123 2.34 0.51 16.64
N MET A 124 1.92 0.23 17.89
CA MET A 124 0.52 0.01 18.24
C MET A 124 -0.39 1.17 17.85
N TYR A 125 0.04 2.42 18.00
CA TYR A 125 -0.75 3.58 17.59
C TYR A 125 -1.12 3.56 16.11
N GLY A 126 -0.18 3.19 15.24
CA GLY A 126 -0.46 3.04 13.80
C GLY A 126 -1.47 1.93 13.51
N HIS A 127 -1.39 0.81 14.23
CA HIS A 127 -2.34 -0.29 14.07
C HIS A 127 -3.75 0.05 14.57
N PHE A 128 -3.87 0.78 15.68
CA PHE A 128 -5.17 1.27 16.15
C PHE A 128 -5.81 2.28 15.19
N LEU A 129 -5.00 3.15 14.60
CA LEU A 129 -5.47 4.08 13.57
C LEU A 129 -5.99 3.31 12.35
N LEU A 130 -5.24 2.33 11.85
CA LEU A 130 -5.66 1.49 10.74
C LEU A 130 -6.92 0.70 11.06
N LEU A 131 -7.00 0.11 12.25
CA LEU A 131 -8.21 -0.59 12.71
C LEU A 131 -9.43 0.34 12.72
N GLY A 132 -9.27 1.55 13.25
CA GLY A 132 -10.32 2.57 13.26
C GLY A 132 -10.77 2.95 11.85
N LEU A 133 -9.83 3.09 10.91
CA LEU A 133 -10.15 3.38 9.51
C LEU A 133 -10.92 2.23 8.84
N ILE A 134 -10.53 0.98 9.10
CA ILE A 134 -11.24 -0.21 8.58
C ILE A 134 -12.66 -0.30 9.15
N ILE A 135 -12.84 -0.06 10.45
CA ILE A 135 -14.16 -0.04 11.08
C ILE A 135 -15.02 1.06 10.48
N ASN A 136 -14.49 2.28 10.33
CA ASN A 136 -15.23 3.37 9.68
C ASN A 136 -15.64 3.05 8.25
N ALA A 137 -14.79 2.37 7.50
CA ALA A 137 -15.10 1.95 6.14
C ALA A 137 -16.28 1.00 6.07
N ASN A 138 -16.34 0.03 6.99
CA ASN A 138 -17.45 -0.92 7.05
C ASN A 138 -18.78 -0.27 7.48
N LEU A 139 -18.73 0.94 8.04
CA LEU A 139 -19.92 1.73 8.40
C LEU A 139 -20.40 2.63 7.24
N LEU A 140 -19.59 2.80 6.19
CA LEU A 140 -19.99 3.58 5.02
C LEU A 140 -20.97 2.75 4.17
N ASP A 141 -22.07 3.38 3.78
CA ASP A 141 -23.05 2.74 2.90
C ASP A 141 -22.50 2.70 1.45
N ILE A 142 -22.40 1.50 0.89
CA ILE A 142 -21.93 1.25 -0.47
C ILE A 142 -22.81 1.94 -1.51
N SER A 143 -24.09 2.12 -1.20
CA SER A 143 -25.04 2.83 -2.07
C SER A 143 -24.66 4.31 -2.26
N SER A 144 -23.84 4.87 -1.37
CA SER A 144 -23.34 6.24 -1.46
C SER A 144 -22.22 6.42 -2.49
N LEU A 145 -21.60 5.32 -2.93
CA LEU A 145 -20.56 5.38 -3.96
C LEU A 145 -21.15 5.74 -5.33
N PRO A 146 -20.45 6.58 -6.11
CA PRO A 146 -20.85 6.86 -7.47
C PRO A 146 -20.84 5.58 -8.32
N LYS A 147 -21.74 5.47 -9.30
CA LYS A 147 -21.78 4.33 -10.22
C LYS A 147 -20.40 4.11 -10.88
N PRO A 148 -19.97 2.84 -11.07
CA PRO A 148 -18.71 2.52 -11.67
C PRO A 148 -18.54 3.15 -13.05
N SER A 149 -17.53 3.98 -13.20
CA SER A 149 -17.17 4.66 -14.45
C SER A 149 -15.69 5.07 -14.39
N THR A 150 -15.12 5.46 -15.53
CA THR A 150 -13.75 5.99 -15.56
C THR A 150 -13.59 7.25 -14.69
N ILE A 151 -14.61 8.13 -14.71
CA ILE A 151 -14.61 9.37 -13.94
C ILE A 151 -14.72 9.05 -12.44
N SER A 152 -15.64 8.17 -12.04
CA SER A 152 -15.78 7.80 -10.64
C SER A 152 -14.51 7.10 -10.10
N THR A 153 -13.83 6.29 -10.92
CA THR A 153 -12.55 5.68 -10.59
C THR A 153 -11.47 6.72 -10.35
N PHE A 154 -11.42 7.76 -11.17
CA PHE A 154 -10.49 8.88 -10.98
C PHE A 154 -10.77 9.66 -9.70
N ILE A 155 -12.05 9.95 -9.43
CA ILE A 155 -12.49 10.63 -8.19
C ILE A 155 -12.15 9.79 -6.96
N LEU A 156 -12.38 8.46 -7.00
CA LEU A 156 -11.99 7.55 -5.92
C LEU A 156 -10.47 7.61 -5.66
N GLY A 157 -9.66 7.74 -6.70
CA GLY A 157 -8.22 7.94 -6.56
C GLY A 157 -7.87 9.24 -5.82
N ILE A 158 -8.52 10.35 -6.16
CA ILE A 158 -8.33 11.62 -5.42
C ILE A 158 -8.84 11.50 -3.99
N THR A 159 -9.99 10.85 -3.79
CA THR A 159 -10.55 10.61 -2.45
C THR A 159 -9.61 9.76 -1.60
N SER A 160 -8.89 8.81 -2.20
CA SER A 160 -7.89 7.99 -1.54
C SER A 160 -6.71 8.79 -0.97
N ALA A 161 -6.47 10.01 -1.45
CA ALA A 161 -5.50 10.89 -0.82
C ALA A 161 -5.89 11.31 0.60
N PHE A 162 -7.19 11.37 0.88
CA PHE A 162 -7.74 11.82 2.16
C PHE A 162 -8.26 10.69 3.02
N LEU A 163 -8.76 9.63 2.39
CA LEU A 163 -9.21 8.39 3.04
C LEU A 163 -8.22 7.28 2.69
N ASP A 164 -7.99 6.36 3.64
CA ASP A 164 -7.12 5.23 3.39
C ASP A 164 -7.59 4.42 2.16
N ASN A 165 -6.65 3.91 1.38
CA ASN A 165 -6.91 3.13 0.18
C ASN A 165 -7.63 1.80 0.46
N ILE A 166 -7.44 1.21 1.66
CA ILE A 166 -8.04 -0.07 2.04
C ILE A 166 -9.58 -0.02 2.03
N PRO A 167 -10.21 0.92 2.76
CA PRO A 167 -11.67 1.01 2.78
C PRO A 167 -12.28 1.29 1.41
N LEU A 168 -11.70 2.22 0.66
CA LEU A 168 -12.21 2.56 -0.68
C LEU A 168 -12.13 1.37 -1.64
N THR A 169 -11.06 0.58 -1.54
CA THR A 169 -10.91 -0.64 -2.33
C THR A 169 -11.96 -1.69 -1.94
N ALA A 170 -12.20 -1.90 -0.63
CA ALA A 170 -13.19 -2.83 -0.15
C ALA A 170 -14.60 -2.48 -0.67
N MET A 171 -14.99 -1.21 -0.55
CA MET A 171 -16.28 -0.73 -1.06
C MET A 171 -16.40 -0.89 -2.58
N ALA A 172 -15.34 -0.60 -3.34
CA ALA A 172 -15.35 -0.75 -4.80
C ALA A 172 -15.43 -2.22 -5.22
N ILE A 173 -14.81 -3.14 -4.49
CA ILE A 173 -14.90 -4.59 -4.71
C ILE A 173 -16.35 -5.06 -4.50
N GLU A 174 -17.00 -4.59 -3.47
CA GLU A 174 -18.38 -4.96 -3.14
C GLU A 174 -19.38 -4.38 -4.14
N GLN A 175 -19.18 -3.14 -4.59
CA GLN A 175 -20.02 -2.52 -5.61
C GLN A 175 -19.88 -3.19 -6.99
N LYS A 176 -18.71 -3.75 -7.30
CA LYS A 176 -18.38 -4.37 -8.60
C LYS A 176 -18.48 -3.41 -9.80
N GLY A 177 -18.10 -3.88 -11.00
CA GLY A 177 -18.28 -3.12 -12.23
C GLY A 177 -17.19 -2.09 -12.56
N TYR A 178 -16.21 -1.91 -11.71
CA TYR A 178 -15.05 -1.05 -12.00
C TYR A 178 -14.07 -1.70 -12.97
N ASN A 179 -13.34 -0.87 -13.70
CA ASN A 179 -12.16 -1.32 -14.41
C ASN A 179 -11.04 -1.54 -13.39
N TRP A 180 -10.72 -2.80 -13.10
CA TRP A 180 -9.82 -3.19 -12.01
C TRP A 180 -8.41 -2.64 -12.12
N PRO A 181 -7.73 -2.66 -13.28
CA PRO A 181 -6.43 -2.00 -13.44
C PRO A 181 -6.46 -0.52 -13.11
N LEU A 182 -7.46 0.18 -13.63
CA LEU A 182 -7.64 1.61 -13.39
C LEU A 182 -7.90 1.90 -11.90
N LEU A 183 -8.74 1.09 -11.26
CA LEU A 183 -9.06 1.21 -9.85
C LEU A 183 -7.81 0.94 -8.99
N ALA A 184 -7.10 -0.15 -9.27
CA ALA A 184 -5.89 -0.51 -8.53
C ALA A 184 -4.85 0.60 -8.56
N PHE A 185 -4.61 1.19 -9.72
CA PHE A 185 -3.71 2.32 -9.85
C PHE A 185 -4.25 3.57 -9.17
N SER A 186 -5.50 3.96 -9.47
CA SER A 186 -6.10 5.19 -8.95
C SER A 186 -6.09 5.23 -7.44
N VAL A 187 -6.63 4.20 -6.81
CA VAL A 187 -6.77 4.16 -5.34
C VAL A 187 -5.41 3.93 -4.69
N GLY A 188 -4.59 3.03 -5.24
CA GLY A 188 -3.26 2.74 -4.71
C GLY A 188 -2.30 3.92 -4.81
N PHE A 189 -2.19 4.56 -5.98
CA PHE A 189 -1.33 5.74 -6.16
C PHE A 189 -1.93 6.97 -5.50
N GLY A 190 -3.26 7.14 -5.58
CA GLY A 190 -3.99 8.25 -4.96
C GLY A 190 -3.71 8.38 -3.47
N GLY A 191 -3.70 7.24 -2.74
CA GLY A 191 -3.30 7.20 -1.34
C GLY A 191 -1.87 7.70 -1.07
N SER A 192 -1.02 7.75 -2.08
CA SER A 192 0.34 8.30 -1.98
C SER A 192 0.41 9.82 -2.18
N LEU A 193 -0.67 10.47 -2.59
CA LEU A 193 -0.71 11.93 -2.78
C LEU A 193 -0.60 12.69 -1.46
N MET A 194 -1.05 12.10 -0.36
CA MET A 194 -0.93 12.65 1.01
C MET A 194 -0.22 11.64 1.92
N TRP A 195 0.49 12.14 2.92
CA TRP A 195 1.27 11.31 3.84
C TRP A 195 0.41 10.39 4.72
N PHE A 196 -0.85 10.72 4.93
CA PHE A 196 -1.80 9.94 5.73
C PHE A 196 -2.81 9.16 4.87
N GLY A 197 -2.81 9.34 3.55
CA GLY A 197 -3.71 8.65 2.63
C GLY A 197 -3.37 7.16 2.41
N SER A 198 -2.26 6.68 2.98
CA SER A 198 -1.91 5.26 2.99
C SER A 198 -1.13 4.87 4.24
N SER A 199 -1.29 3.62 4.66
CA SER A 199 -0.55 3.05 5.79
C SER A 199 0.97 3.14 5.58
N ALA A 200 1.45 2.96 4.36
CA ALA A 200 2.87 3.10 4.00
C ALA A 200 3.37 4.54 4.20
N GLY A 201 2.59 5.54 3.82
CA GLY A 201 2.90 6.96 4.02
C GLY A 201 3.03 7.30 5.51
N VAL A 202 2.10 6.82 6.33
CA VAL A 202 2.13 7.01 7.78
C VAL A 202 3.39 6.41 8.41
N VAL A 203 3.74 5.17 8.05
CA VAL A 203 4.95 4.50 8.54
C VAL A 203 6.21 5.23 8.08
N LEU A 204 6.27 5.67 6.83
CA LEU A 204 7.40 6.40 6.28
C LEU A 204 7.64 7.70 7.04
N THR A 205 6.58 8.47 7.33
CA THR A 205 6.69 9.74 8.05
C THR A 205 7.13 9.58 9.50
N GLN A 206 6.85 8.45 10.15
CA GLN A 206 7.34 8.15 11.50
C GLN A 206 8.86 7.96 11.54
N HIS A 207 9.47 7.49 10.45
CA HIS A 207 10.90 7.22 10.35
C HIS A 207 11.69 8.40 9.79
N LEU A 208 11.05 9.30 9.07
CA LEU A 208 11.69 10.48 8.48
C LEU A 208 11.55 11.69 9.42
N LYS A 209 12.61 12.48 9.56
CA LYS A 209 12.58 13.71 10.38
C LYS A 209 11.53 14.67 9.84
N LYS A 210 10.61 15.11 10.72
CA LYS A 210 9.39 15.89 10.46
C LYS A 210 9.45 17.08 9.48
N GLY A 211 10.60 17.60 9.10
CA GLY A 211 10.69 18.77 8.22
C GLY A 211 10.90 18.48 6.73
N ARG A 212 11.26 17.25 6.35
CA ARG A 212 11.69 16.94 4.98
C ARG A 212 10.61 16.29 4.12
N VAL A 213 9.62 15.66 4.74
CA VAL A 213 8.64 14.82 4.04
C VAL A 213 7.46 15.64 3.52
N ILE A 214 7.06 16.68 4.25
CA ILE A 214 5.83 17.44 3.98
C ILE A 214 5.90 18.23 2.65
N LYS A 215 7.08 18.66 2.21
CA LYS A 215 7.22 19.45 0.97
C LYS A 215 7.02 18.66 -0.34
N GLY A 216 7.08 17.33 -0.30
CA GLY A 216 6.88 16.47 -1.47
C GLY A 216 5.43 16.04 -1.70
N TRP A 217 4.60 16.12 -0.66
CA TRP A 217 3.21 15.70 -0.74
C TRP A 217 2.35 16.77 -1.43
N LEU A 218 1.40 16.35 -2.23
CA LEU A 218 0.53 17.21 -3.04
C LEU A 218 1.30 18.19 -3.96
N SER A 219 2.55 17.84 -4.29
CA SER A 219 3.33 18.64 -5.23
C SER A 219 2.77 18.49 -6.64
N LEU A 220 2.87 19.57 -7.43
CA LEU A 220 2.41 19.56 -8.82
C LEU A 220 2.98 18.37 -9.63
N PRO A 221 4.28 18.02 -9.54
CA PRO A 221 4.81 16.84 -10.23
C PRO A 221 4.16 15.53 -9.80
N LEU A 222 3.80 15.37 -8.53
CA LEU A 222 3.14 14.18 -8.01
C LEU A 222 1.72 14.05 -8.56
N VAL A 223 0.95 15.15 -8.58
CA VAL A 223 -0.40 15.20 -9.16
C VAL A 223 -0.35 14.94 -10.67
N LEU A 224 0.59 15.54 -11.39
CA LEU A 224 0.78 15.30 -12.82
C LEU A 224 1.14 13.83 -13.11
N SER A 225 1.94 13.19 -12.25
CA SER A 225 2.28 11.77 -12.36
C SER A 225 1.08 10.87 -12.15
N PHE A 226 0.18 11.22 -11.23
CA PHE A 226 -1.09 10.53 -11.03
C PHE A 226 -1.97 10.62 -12.30
N VAL A 227 -2.15 11.82 -12.85
CA VAL A 227 -2.95 12.02 -14.07
C VAL A 227 -2.32 11.29 -15.26
N ALA A 228 -1.01 11.37 -15.43
CA ALA A 228 -0.30 10.71 -16.53
C ALA A 228 -0.38 9.18 -16.42
N GLY A 229 -0.17 8.61 -15.23
CA GLY A 229 -0.29 7.17 -15.01
C GLY A 229 -1.71 6.65 -15.24
N PHE A 230 -2.71 7.39 -14.77
CA PHE A 230 -4.12 7.09 -15.03
C PHE A 230 -4.45 7.11 -16.53
N SER A 231 -3.99 8.16 -17.23
CA SER A 231 -4.19 8.29 -18.69
C SER A 231 -3.47 7.20 -19.47
N ALA A 232 -2.26 6.82 -19.07
CA ALA A 232 -1.50 5.75 -19.70
C ALA A 232 -2.24 4.41 -19.63
N ILE A 233 -2.80 4.06 -18.48
CA ILE A 233 -3.59 2.83 -18.32
C ILE A 233 -4.85 2.90 -19.18
N ARG A 234 -5.56 4.04 -19.17
CA ARG A 234 -6.77 4.22 -19.95
C ARG A 234 -6.54 4.05 -21.47
N LEU A 235 -5.35 4.42 -21.96
CA LEU A 235 -4.99 4.27 -23.36
C LEU A 235 -4.60 2.83 -23.73
N LEU A 236 -4.21 2.00 -22.75
CA LEU A 236 -3.81 0.61 -22.95
C LEU A 236 -4.98 -0.38 -22.85
N ILE A 237 -6.11 0.04 -22.28
CA ILE A 237 -7.32 -0.76 -22.05
C ILE A 237 -8.45 -0.22 -22.92
#